data_c55aa392a6d04e72738822fbe1cca454
#
_entry.id   c55aa392a6d04e72738822fbe1cca454
#
_cell.length_a   1.000
_cell.length_b   1.000
_cell.length_c   1.000
_cell.angle_alpha   90.00
_cell.angle_beta   90.00
_cell.angle_gamma   90.00
#
_symmetry.space_group_name_H-M   'P 1'
#
loop_
_entity.id
_entity.type
_entity.pdbx_description
1 polymer ?
#
loop_
_entity_poly.entity_id
_entity_poly.type
_entity_poly.pdbx_seq_one_letter_code
_entity_poly.pdbx_strand_id
1 'polypeptide(L)'
;MARERKPSYSEIIAEIKSQQDPDAIAGMARYGISAEGNYGVCTPALFDIARRVGTDHDLAQRLWSSGIRDARIVAMKIDDPRLVTEEQMDSWAKDFKSWDICDGCCLHLFADAEPARKKAIQWSRSKSEFIKRAGYVMMAVIAVHDKKGGDESIRAFFPLIIKGATDERNYVKKAVNWALRQTGKRNLRMNKEAISVAKKIQKIDSKAARWIAADALRELTSGEVQDRLKKKAAKG
;
A
#
# COMPACT_ATOMS: atom_id res chain seq x y z
N MET A 1 11.08 35.71 5.48
CA MET A 1 9.94 35.19 4.73
C MET A 1 8.84 34.82 5.74
N ALA A 2 7.65 35.40 5.67
CA ALA A 2 6.53 35.04 6.52
C ALA A 2 6.18 33.56 6.24
N ARG A 3 6.09 32.75 7.28
CA ARG A 3 5.57 31.37 7.14
C ARG A 3 4.13 31.48 6.65
N GLU A 4 3.84 30.97 5.44
CA GLU A 4 2.45 30.85 4.98
C GLU A 4 1.64 30.09 6.03
N ARG A 5 0.46 30.63 6.34
CA ARG A 5 -0.45 30.01 7.31
C ARG A 5 -0.91 28.65 6.81
N LYS A 6 -0.83 27.63 7.65
CA LYS A 6 -1.34 26.30 7.34
C LYS A 6 -2.85 26.35 7.05
N PRO A 7 -3.32 25.66 5.98
CA PRO A 7 -4.76 25.56 5.72
C PRO A 7 -5.50 24.86 6.87
N SER A 8 -6.65 25.40 7.22
CA SER A 8 -7.56 24.77 8.19
C SER A 8 -8.36 23.63 7.57
N TYR A 9 -9.03 22.83 8.40
CA TYR A 9 -9.94 21.76 7.95
C TYR A 9 -10.98 22.28 6.94
N SER A 10 -11.66 23.38 7.25
CA SER A 10 -12.71 23.95 6.41
C SER A 10 -12.17 24.44 5.07
N GLU A 11 -10.98 25.04 5.05
CA GLU A 11 -10.33 25.50 3.83
C GLU A 11 -9.92 24.32 2.93
N ILE A 12 -9.38 23.23 3.50
CA ILE A 12 -9.02 22.02 2.75
C ILE A 12 -10.27 21.40 2.12
N ILE A 13 -11.36 21.26 2.89
CA ILE A 13 -12.60 20.67 2.37
C ILE A 13 -13.22 21.57 1.28
N ALA A 14 -13.18 22.88 1.46
CA ALA A 14 -13.67 23.83 0.44
C ALA A 14 -12.84 23.76 -0.84
N GLU A 15 -11.52 23.67 -0.72
CA GLU A 15 -10.60 23.54 -1.86
C GLU A 15 -10.82 22.22 -2.62
N ILE A 16 -10.96 21.08 -1.90
CA ILE A 16 -11.30 19.78 -2.51
C ILE A 16 -12.61 19.89 -3.30
N LYS A 17 -13.66 20.46 -2.70
CA LYS A 17 -14.96 20.62 -3.34
C LYS A 17 -14.92 21.53 -4.56
N SER A 18 -14.13 22.60 -4.53
CA SER A 18 -13.99 23.53 -5.65
C SER A 18 -13.29 22.93 -6.87
N GLN A 19 -12.54 21.84 -6.68
CA GLN A 19 -11.83 21.10 -7.73
C GLN A 19 -12.57 19.84 -8.18
N GLN A 20 -13.87 19.74 -7.90
CA GLN A 20 -14.67 18.56 -8.27
C GLN A 20 -14.62 18.31 -9.78
N ASP A 21 -14.37 17.03 -10.16
CA ASP A 21 -14.32 16.55 -11.55
C ASP A 21 -15.19 15.29 -11.70
N PRO A 22 -16.43 15.43 -12.19
CA PRO A 22 -17.34 14.31 -12.42
C PRO A 22 -16.82 13.29 -13.44
N ASP A 23 -16.10 13.73 -14.46
CA ASP A 23 -15.53 12.83 -15.48
C ASP A 23 -14.41 11.98 -14.92
N ALA A 24 -13.56 12.57 -14.06
CA ALA A 24 -12.56 11.83 -13.32
C ALA A 24 -13.20 10.78 -12.38
N ILE A 25 -14.30 11.12 -11.68
CA ILE A 25 -15.04 10.17 -10.83
C ILE A 25 -15.54 8.98 -11.67
N ALA A 26 -16.17 9.25 -12.82
CA ALA A 26 -16.65 8.20 -13.73
C ALA A 26 -15.48 7.33 -14.26
N GLY A 27 -14.34 7.95 -14.56
CA GLY A 27 -13.11 7.25 -14.94
C GLY A 27 -12.59 6.34 -13.82
N MET A 28 -12.52 6.82 -12.59
CA MET A 28 -12.07 6.07 -11.42
C MET A 28 -12.96 4.86 -11.11
N ALA A 29 -14.27 4.98 -11.31
CA ALA A 29 -15.22 3.88 -11.09
C ALA A 29 -14.91 2.65 -11.94
N ARG A 30 -14.40 2.83 -13.17
CA ARG A 30 -13.99 1.73 -14.07
C ARG A 30 -12.83 0.91 -13.48
N TYR A 31 -12.06 1.48 -12.56
CA TYR A 31 -10.97 0.81 -11.86
C TYR A 31 -11.36 0.33 -10.45
N GLY A 32 -12.66 0.36 -10.11
CA GLY A 32 -13.17 -0.10 -8.81
C GLY A 32 -12.94 0.88 -7.66
N ILE A 33 -12.79 2.16 -7.96
CA ILE A 33 -12.75 3.23 -6.97
C ILE A 33 -14.18 3.76 -6.78
N SER A 34 -14.67 3.78 -5.53
CA SER A 34 -16.02 4.22 -5.22
C SER A 34 -16.26 5.68 -5.62
N ALA A 35 -17.44 5.96 -6.17
CA ALA A 35 -17.90 7.33 -6.36
C ALA A 35 -18.38 7.99 -5.05
N GLU A 36 -18.72 7.19 -4.03
CA GLU A 36 -19.20 7.68 -2.74
C GLU A 36 -18.09 8.49 -2.03
N GLY A 37 -18.38 9.74 -1.70
CA GLY A 37 -17.44 10.64 -1.04
C GLY A 37 -16.21 11.02 -1.89
N ASN A 38 -16.30 10.86 -3.20
CA ASN A 38 -15.21 11.14 -4.14
C ASN A 38 -15.52 12.41 -4.95
N TYR A 39 -14.64 13.38 -4.90
CA TYR A 39 -14.72 14.61 -5.69
C TYR A 39 -13.90 14.56 -6.99
N GLY A 40 -13.13 13.49 -7.21
CA GLY A 40 -12.38 13.32 -8.45
C GLY A 40 -11.11 14.16 -8.55
N VAL A 41 -10.68 14.77 -7.45
CA VAL A 41 -9.47 15.62 -7.46
C VAL A 41 -8.24 14.76 -7.77
N CYS A 42 -7.40 15.24 -8.68
CA CYS A 42 -6.21 14.49 -9.06
C CYS A 42 -5.20 14.39 -7.90
N THR A 43 -4.53 13.25 -7.78
CA THR A 43 -3.58 12.98 -6.68
C THR A 43 -2.48 14.03 -6.53
N PRO A 44 -1.87 14.60 -7.60
CA PRO A 44 -0.91 15.68 -7.46
C PRO A 44 -1.46 16.92 -6.73
N ALA A 45 -2.69 17.34 -7.02
CA ALA A 45 -3.31 18.48 -6.35
C ALA A 45 -3.54 18.19 -4.84
N LEU A 46 -3.99 16.96 -4.50
CA LEU A 46 -4.14 16.54 -3.10
C LEU A 46 -2.80 16.52 -2.35
N PHE A 47 -1.73 16.10 -3.04
CA PHE A 47 -0.39 16.11 -2.46
C PHE A 47 0.16 17.53 -2.28
N ASP A 48 -0.25 18.49 -3.14
CA ASP A 48 0.08 19.91 -2.97
C ASP A 48 -0.60 20.51 -1.75
N ILE A 49 -1.89 20.16 -1.53
CA ILE A 49 -2.59 20.51 -0.27
C ILE A 49 -1.82 19.94 0.93
N ALA A 50 -1.50 18.66 0.91
CA ALA A 50 -0.79 18.01 2.00
C ALA A 50 0.58 18.66 2.28
N ARG A 51 1.31 19.07 1.25
CA ARG A 51 2.62 19.76 1.39
C ARG A 51 2.48 21.11 2.08
N ARG A 52 1.43 21.88 1.77
CA ARG A 52 1.14 23.18 2.44
C ARG A 52 0.76 23.02 3.90
N VAL A 53 0.06 21.92 4.24
CA VAL A 53 -0.28 21.59 5.63
C VAL A 53 0.98 21.16 6.41
N GLY A 54 1.81 20.31 5.83
CA GLY A 54 2.89 19.61 6.52
C GLY A 54 2.35 18.53 7.46
N THR A 55 3.14 18.11 8.45
CA THR A 55 2.72 17.09 9.42
C THR A 55 1.74 17.67 10.44
N ASP A 56 0.59 17.01 10.60
CA ASP A 56 -0.47 17.40 11.54
C ASP A 56 -1.40 16.20 11.83
N HIS A 57 -1.15 15.51 12.94
CA HIS A 57 -1.87 14.30 13.33
C HIS A 57 -3.36 14.57 13.60
N ASP A 58 -3.68 15.62 14.37
CA ASP A 58 -5.06 15.92 14.74
C ASP A 58 -5.91 16.30 13.53
N LEU A 59 -5.33 17.06 12.61
CA LEU A 59 -5.98 17.42 11.37
C LEU A 59 -6.17 16.18 10.46
N ALA A 60 -5.22 15.27 10.44
CA ALA A 60 -5.33 14.01 9.71
C ALA A 60 -6.52 13.17 10.21
N GLN A 61 -6.68 13.03 11.54
CA GLN A 61 -7.82 12.33 12.12
C GLN A 61 -9.16 12.95 11.72
N ARG A 62 -9.25 14.27 11.73
CA ARG A 62 -10.46 15.02 11.33
C ARG A 62 -10.77 14.87 9.86
N LEU A 63 -9.76 14.95 8.99
CA LEU A 63 -9.91 14.75 7.54
C LEU A 63 -10.33 13.32 7.22
N TRP A 64 -9.74 12.32 7.89
CA TRP A 64 -10.14 10.92 7.73
C TRP A 64 -11.61 10.70 8.10
N SER A 65 -12.03 11.25 9.23
CA SER A 65 -13.40 11.12 9.77
C SER A 65 -14.46 11.78 8.90
N SER A 66 -14.07 12.64 7.95
CA SER A 66 -15.02 13.27 7.00
C SER A 66 -15.70 12.26 6.07
N GLY A 67 -15.12 11.05 5.88
CA GLY A 67 -15.58 10.06 4.91
C GLY A 67 -15.28 10.41 3.45
N ILE A 68 -14.74 11.60 3.18
CA ILE A 68 -14.39 12.07 1.83
C ILE A 68 -13.10 11.40 1.38
N ARG A 69 -13.15 10.70 0.23
CA ARG A 69 -11.99 9.98 -0.33
C ARG A 69 -10.77 10.89 -0.51
N ASP A 70 -10.97 12.05 -1.11
CA ASP A 70 -9.90 13.00 -1.42
C ASP A 70 -9.29 13.59 -0.14
N ALA A 71 -10.11 13.85 0.88
CA ALA A 71 -9.62 14.25 2.20
C ALA A 71 -8.83 13.14 2.92
N ARG A 72 -9.21 11.87 2.73
CA ARG A 72 -8.44 10.72 3.25
C ARG A 72 -7.07 10.60 2.60
N ILE A 73 -6.94 10.96 1.31
CA ILE A 73 -5.63 11.03 0.64
C ILE A 73 -4.75 12.13 1.24
N VAL A 74 -5.32 13.28 1.57
CA VAL A 74 -4.59 14.33 2.30
C VAL A 74 -4.21 13.84 3.70
N ALA A 75 -5.16 13.23 4.44
CA ALA A 75 -4.96 12.71 5.79
C ALA A 75 -3.76 11.77 5.89
N MET A 76 -3.70 10.74 5.02
CA MET A 76 -2.59 9.77 5.03
C MET A 76 -1.22 10.38 4.71
N LYS A 77 -1.18 11.58 4.13
CA LYS A 77 0.05 12.29 3.79
C LYS A 77 0.52 13.26 4.85
N ILE A 78 -0.40 13.77 5.69
CA ILE A 78 -0.08 14.76 6.72
C ILE A 78 0.03 14.14 8.11
N ASP A 79 -0.42 12.89 8.29
CA ASP A 79 -0.34 12.22 9.59
C ASP A 79 1.13 11.92 9.97
N ASP A 80 1.40 11.86 11.27
CA ASP A 80 2.72 11.52 11.82
C ASP A 80 2.79 10.01 12.10
N PRO A 81 3.59 9.22 11.37
CA PRO A 81 3.68 7.79 11.58
C PRO A 81 4.16 7.41 12.99
N ARG A 82 4.81 8.33 13.72
CA ARG A 82 5.26 8.10 15.10
C ARG A 82 4.12 8.12 16.11
N LEU A 83 2.99 8.75 15.75
CA LEU A 83 1.78 8.84 16.58
C LEU A 83 0.72 7.80 16.20
N VAL A 84 0.91 7.09 15.09
CA VAL A 84 -0.04 6.08 14.60
C VAL A 84 -0.04 4.87 15.52
N THR A 85 -1.20 4.58 16.14
CA THR A 85 -1.41 3.42 17.01
C THR A 85 -2.03 2.23 16.27
N GLU A 86 -2.02 1.05 16.90
CA GLU A 86 -2.72 -0.13 16.38
C GLU A 86 -4.22 0.12 16.21
N GLU A 87 -4.83 0.81 17.18
CA GLU A 87 -6.25 1.15 17.18
C GLU A 87 -6.61 2.06 16.01
N GLN A 88 -5.79 3.06 15.73
CA GLN A 88 -5.96 3.92 14.56
C GLN A 88 -5.86 3.11 13.28
N MET A 89 -4.83 2.27 13.14
CA MET A 89 -4.66 1.44 11.95
C MET A 89 -5.86 0.53 11.73
N ASP A 90 -6.36 -0.14 12.77
CA ASP A 90 -7.53 -1.01 12.67
C ASP A 90 -8.81 -0.23 12.39
N SER A 91 -8.95 0.99 12.94
CA SER A 91 -10.09 1.87 12.68
C SER A 91 -10.11 2.32 11.22
N TRP A 92 -8.99 2.85 10.72
CA TRP A 92 -8.89 3.30 9.32
C TRP A 92 -9.03 2.16 8.32
N ALA A 93 -8.48 0.97 8.64
CA ALA A 93 -8.59 -0.20 7.78
C ALA A 93 -10.03 -0.71 7.59
N LYS A 94 -10.94 -0.49 8.56
CA LYS A 94 -12.37 -0.81 8.42
C LYS A 94 -13.07 0.05 7.37
N ASP A 95 -12.52 1.23 7.10
CA ASP A 95 -13.05 2.18 6.12
C ASP A 95 -12.57 1.91 4.68
N PHE A 96 -11.66 0.96 4.46
CA PHE A 96 -11.16 0.64 3.12
C PHE A 96 -12.27 0.04 2.25
N LYS A 97 -12.78 0.85 1.32
CA LYS A 97 -13.79 0.43 0.33
C LYS A 97 -13.19 0.24 -1.07
N SER A 98 -11.94 0.66 -1.29
CA SER A 98 -11.24 0.60 -2.57
C SER A 98 -9.75 0.40 -2.39
N TRP A 99 -9.10 -0.05 -3.45
CA TRP A 99 -7.66 -0.36 -3.43
C TRP A 99 -6.77 0.88 -3.27
N ASP A 100 -7.18 2.02 -3.79
CA ASP A 100 -6.37 3.25 -3.78
C ASP A 100 -6.17 3.83 -2.38
N ILE A 101 -7.24 3.90 -1.56
CA ILE A 101 -7.15 4.32 -0.15
C ILE A 101 -6.39 3.28 0.67
N CYS A 102 -6.67 1.99 0.45
CA CYS A 102 -5.97 0.89 1.11
C CYS A 102 -4.46 0.96 0.87
N ASP A 103 -4.05 1.02 -0.40
CA ASP A 103 -2.64 1.05 -0.78
C ASP A 103 -1.98 2.38 -0.39
N GLY A 104 -2.70 3.49 -0.55
CA GLY A 104 -2.24 4.81 -0.15
C GLY A 104 -1.87 4.89 1.34
N CYS A 105 -2.74 4.40 2.23
CA CYS A 105 -2.44 4.33 3.66
C CYS A 105 -1.22 3.47 3.97
N CYS A 106 -1.10 2.30 3.31
CA CYS A 106 0.06 1.44 3.50
C CYS A 106 1.36 2.08 3.03
N LEU A 107 1.34 2.78 1.86
CA LEU A 107 2.51 3.38 1.23
C LEU A 107 2.99 4.66 1.91
N HIS A 108 2.05 5.48 2.40
CA HIS A 108 2.36 6.85 2.80
C HIS A 108 2.34 7.07 4.31
N LEU A 109 1.85 6.09 5.08
CA LEU A 109 1.71 6.24 6.53
C LEU A 109 2.06 4.94 7.27
N PHE A 110 1.28 3.88 7.07
CA PHE A 110 1.30 2.71 7.96
C PHE A 110 2.60 1.92 7.92
N ALA A 111 3.30 1.87 6.77
CA ALA A 111 4.56 1.13 6.67
C ALA A 111 5.69 1.73 7.52
N ASP A 112 5.60 3.03 7.84
CA ASP A 112 6.57 3.75 8.65
C ASP A 112 6.17 3.82 10.15
N ALA A 113 4.96 3.34 10.50
CA ALA A 113 4.49 3.27 11.88
C ALA A 113 5.07 2.06 12.63
N GLU A 114 5.25 2.18 13.95
CA GLU A 114 5.79 1.11 14.79
C GLU A 114 5.03 -0.22 14.64
N PRO A 115 3.67 -0.27 14.64
CA PRO A 115 2.93 -1.52 14.53
C PRO A 115 2.92 -2.17 13.14
N ALA A 116 3.58 -1.60 12.14
CA ALA A 116 3.50 -1.98 10.73
C ALA A 116 3.65 -3.49 10.48
N ARG A 117 4.69 -4.10 11.02
CA ARG A 117 4.97 -5.53 10.82
C ARG A 117 3.93 -6.43 11.47
N LYS A 118 3.53 -6.11 12.69
CA LYS A 118 2.49 -6.82 13.42
C LYS A 118 1.17 -6.78 12.64
N LYS A 119 0.79 -5.61 12.16
CA LYS A 119 -0.43 -5.43 11.35
C LYS A 119 -0.37 -6.11 10.00
N ALA A 120 0.77 -6.08 9.31
CA ALA A 120 0.94 -6.83 8.05
C ALA A 120 0.63 -8.33 8.24
N ILE A 121 1.16 -8.95 9.31
CA ILE A 121 0.94 -10.36 9.63
C ILE A 121 -0.52 -10.60 10.04
N GLN A 122 -1.07 -9.76 10.91
CA GLN A 122 -2.44 -9.89 11.41
C GLN A 122 -3.45 -9.75 10.28
N TRP A 123 -3.36 -8.70 9.48
CA TRP A 123 -4.30 -8.38 8.42
C TRP A 123 -4.23 -9.35 7.24
N SER A 124 -3.07 -9.97 6.95
CA SER A 124 -2.96 -11.01 5.92
C SER A 124 -3.89 -12.22 6.16
N ARG A 125 -4.38 -12.39 7.39
CA ARG A 125 -5.31 -13.46 7.81
C ARG A 125 -6.77 -13.01 7.82
N SER A 126 -7.06 -11.74 7.54
CA SER A 126 -8.39 -11.17 7.60
C SER A 126 -9.35 -11.82 6.59
N LYS A 127 -10.64 -11.90 6.97
CA LYS A 127 -11.72 -12.29 6.06
C LYS A 127 -12.17 -11.12 5.17
N SER A 128 -12.02 -9.86 5.64
CA SER A 128 -12.30 -8.64 4.85
C SER A 128 -11.29 -8.52 3.71
N GLU A 129 -11.78 -8.26 2.49
CA GLU A 129 -10.96 -8.23 1.29
C GLU A 129 -9.89 -7.15 1.36
N PHE A 130 -10.27 -5.90 1.66
CA PHE A 130 -9.33 -4.78 1.67
C PHE A 130 -8.41 -4.79 2.89
N ILE A 131 -8.86 -5.26 4.06
CA ILE A 131 -7.97 -5.45 5.21
C ILE A 131 -6.94 -6.54 4.88
N LYS A 132 -7.34 -7.65 4.25
CA LYS A 132 -6.42 -8.68 3.81
C LYS A 132 -5.45 -8.16 2.74
N ARG A 133 -5.95 -7.38 1.78
CA ARG A 133 -5.12 -6.67 0.82
C ARG A 133 -4.06 -5.82 1.51
N ALA A 134 -4.47 -4.97 2.46
CA ALA A 134 -3.56 -4.11 3.23
C ALA A 134 -2.42 -4.91 3.87
N GLY A 135 -2.69 -6.08 4.44
CA GLY A 135 -1.66 -6.96 5.00
C GLY A 135 -0.56 -7.30 3.99
N TYR A 136 -0.93 -7.67 2.75
CA TYR A 136 0.05 -7.98 1.70
C TYR A 136 0.70 -6.73 1.07
N VAL A 137 -0.04 -5.64 0.95
CA VAL A 137 0.53 -4.35 0.52
C VAL A 137 1.60 -3.88 1.52
N MET A 138 1.32 -3.96 2.82
CA MET A 138 2.30 -3.67 3.86
C MET A 138 3.56 -4.54 3.73
N MET A 139 3.42 -5.84 3.47
CA MET A 139 4.59 -6.71 3.22
C MET A 139 5.40 -6.24 2.01
N ALA A 140 4.74 -5.83 0.92
CA ALA A 140 5.39 -5.31 -0.27
C ALA A 140 6.17 -4.02 0.02
N VAL A 141 5.55 -3.09 0.75
CA VAL A 141 6.14 -1.78 1.09
C VAL A 141 7.32 -1.96 2.05
N ILE A 142 7.14 -2.73 3.12
CA ILE A 142 8.20 -3.03 4.10
C ILE A 142 9.39 -3.71 3.40
N ALA A 143 9.17 -4.64 2.46
CA ALA A 143 10.26 -5.28 1.72
C ALA A 143 11.12 -4.29 0.94
N VAL A 144 10.56 -3.15 0.50
CA VAL A 144 11.27 -2.10 -0.25
C VAL A 144 11.90 -1.07 0.68
N HIS A 145 11.15 -0.59 1.67
CA HIS A 145 11.51 0.60 2.45
C HIS A 145 12.35 0.27 3.69
N ASP A 146 12.13 -0.89 4.31
CA ASP A 146 12.91 -1.28 5.48
C ASP A 146 14.32 -1.73 5.09
N LYS A 147 15.23 -0.76 5.09
CA LYS A 147 16.66 -1.00 4.84
C LYS A 147 17.42 -1.44 6.09
N LYS A 148 16.87 -1.18 7.28
CA LYS A 148 17.51 -1.48 8.58
C LYS A 148 17.21 -2.92 9.03
N GLY A 149 16.00 -3.42 8.77
CA GLY A 149 15.61 -4.80 9.04
C GLY A 149 16.34 -5.75 8.09
N GLY A 150 16.99 -6.76 8.65
CA GLY A 150 17.67 -7.80 7.86
C GLY A 150 16.71 -8.62 7.00
N ASP A 151 17.26 -9.37 6.04
CA ASP A 151 16.49 -10.25 5.15
C ASP A 151 15.64 -11.26 5.90
N GLU A 152 16.04 -11.65 7.11
CA GLU A 152 15.32 -12.63 7.95
C GLU A 152 13.91 -12.16 8.27
N SER A 153 13.76 -10.90 8.62
CA SER A 153 12.46 -10.30 8.93
C SER A 153 11.53 -10.22 7.73
N ILE A 154 12.09 -10.12 6.53
CA ILE A 154 11.34 -10.12 5.26
C ILE A 154 11.03 -11.56 4.83
N ARG A 155 11.96 -12.48 5.05
CA ARG A 155 11.77 -13.92 4.78
C ARG A 155 10.57 -14.49 5.54
N ALA A 156 10.29 -13.98 6.74
CA ALA A 156 9.12 -14.35 7.54
C ALA A 156 7.78 -14.12 6.82
N PHE A 157 7.73 -13.32 5.76
CA PHE A 157 6.53 -13.11 4.96
C PHE A 157 6.24 -14.23 3.95
N PHE A 158 7.24 -15.02 3.54
CA PHE A 158 7.04 -16.08 2.53
C PHE A 158 5.96 -17.11 2.90
N PRO A 159 5.90 -17.65 4.12
CA PRO A 159 4.81 -18.56 4.49
C PRO A 159 3.42 -17.93 4.36
N LEU A 160 3.28 -16.64 4.68
CA LEU A 160 2.02 -15.91 4.56
C LEU A 160 1.66 -15.67 3.09
N ILE A 161 2.63 -15.35 2.26
CA ILE A 161 2.47 -15.18 0.80
C ILE A 161 2.01 -16.51 0.17
N ILE A 162 2.63 -17.65 0.53
CA ILE A 162 2.20 -18.98 0.06
C ILE A 162 0.76 -19.25 0.48
N LYS A 163 0.42 -19.01 1.76
CA LYS A 163 -0.94 -19.21 2.27
C LYS A 163 -1.97 -18.32 1.58
N GLY A 164 -1.62 -17.09 1.25
CA GLY A 164 -2.50 -16.15 0.56
C GLY A 164 -2.66 -16.41 -0.94
N ALA A 165 -1.80 -17.22 -1.53
CA ALA A 165 -1.77 -17.43 -2.97
C ALA A 165 -3.03 -18.14 -3.53
N THR A 166 -3.82 -18.79 -2.68
CA THR A 166 -5.09 -19.43 -3.06
C THR A 166 -6.31 -18.51 -2.98
N ASP A 167 -6.15 -17.25 -2.59
CA ASP A 167 -7.25 -16.30 -2.51
C ASP A 167 -7.64 -15.82 -3.91
N GLU A 168 -8.82 -16.20 -4.37
CA GLU A 168 -9.32 -15.92 -5.72
C GLU A 168 -9.84 -14.48 -5.89
N ARG A 169 -10.03 -13.73 -4.79
CA ARG A 169 -10.48 -12.33 -4.85
C ARG A 169 -9.40 -11.49 -5.54
N ASN A 170 -9.83 -10.74 -6.55
CA ASN A 170 -8.92 -10.05 -7.46
C ASN A 170 -7.97 -9.07 -6.74
N TYR A 171 -8.50 -8.32 -5.77
CA TYR A 171 -7.69 -7.33 -5.05
C TYR A 171 -6.69 -7.98 -4.09
N VAL A 172 -7.04 -9.11 -3.45
CA VAL A 172 -6.12 -9.88 -2.61
C VAL A 172 -5.03 -10.55 -3.45
N LYS A 173 -5.43 -11.27 -4.51
CA LYS A 173 -4.52 -11.95 -5.43
C LYS A 173 -3.43 -11.02 -5.97
N LYS A 174 -3.80 -9.81 -6.40
CA LYS A 174 -2.86 -8.80 -6.89
C LYS A 174 -1.89 -8.34 -5.80
N ALA A 175 -2.36 -8.16 -4.56
CA ALA A 175 -1.50 -7.76 -3.44
C ALA A 175 -0.51 -8.86 -3.03
N VAL A 176 -0.95 -10.13 -2.99
CA VAL A 176 -0.08 -11.29 -2.74
C VAL A 176 1.04 -11.36 -3.79
N ASN A 177 0.69 -11.20 -5.06
CA ASN A 177 1.66 -11.14 -6.15
C ASN A 177 2.63 -9.97 -5.98
N TRP A 178 2.14 -8.80 -5.63
CA TRP A 178 2.98 -7.64 -5.40
C TRP A 178 3.95 -7.86 -4.24
N ALA A 179 3.48 -8.40 -3.11
CA ALA A 179 4.34 -8.76 -1.97
C ALA A 179 5.48 -9.73 -2.38
N LEU A 180 5.17 -10.78 -3.13
CA LEU A 180 6.17 -11.75 -3.61
C LEU A 180 7.22 -11.08 -4.49
N ARG A 181 6.78 -10.27 -5.45
CA ARG A 181 7.66 -9.59 -6.40
C ARG A 181 8.56 -8.56 -5.70
N GLN A 182 8.02 -7.74 -4.80
CA GLN A 182 8.83 -6.75 -4.08
C GLN A 182 9.84 -7.41 -3.15
N THR A 183 9.45 -8.47 -2.45
CA THR A 183 10.37 -9.27 -1.65
C THR A 183 11.54 -9.80 -2.51
N GLY A 184 11.24 -10.34 -3.69
CA GLY A 184 12.26 -10.86 -4.60
C GLY A 184 13.13 -9.80 -5.29
N LYS A 185 12.70 -8.53 -5.29
CA LYS A 185 13.49 -7.41 -5.85
C LYS A 185 14.38 -6.71 -4.81
N ARG A 186 14.43 -7.21 -3.57
CA ARG A 186 15.23 -6.61 -2.51
C ARG A 186 16.74 -6.76 -2.76
N ASN A 187 17.22 -7.97 -3.00
CA ASN A 187 18.61 -8.31 -3.33
C ASN A 187 18.69 -9.69 -4.01
N LEU A 188 19.88 -10.10 -4.43
CA LEU A 188 20.11 -11.37 -5.14
C LEU A 188 19.71 -12.62 -4.33
N ARG A 189 19.97 -12.61 -3.00
CA ARG A 189 19.60 -13.71 -2.10
C ARG A 189 18.09 -13.85 -2.02
N MET A 190 17.39 -12.76 -1.71
CA MET A 190 15.94 -12.75 -1.62
C MET A 190 15.27 -13.04 -2.96
N ASN A 191 15.92 -12.69 -4.09
CA ASN A 191 15.43 -13.04 -5.42
C ASN A 191 15.42 -14.55 -5.63
N LYS A 192 16.52 -15.24 -5.33
CA LYS A 192 16.60 -16.71 -5.44
C LYS A 192 15.53 -17.39 -4.58
N GLU A 193 15.33 -16.92 -3.35
CA GLU A 193 14.32 -17.44 -2.43
C GLU A 193 12.88 -17.18 -2.94
N ALA A 194 12.59 -15.98 -3.42
CA ALA A 194 11.28 -15.63 -3.97
C ALA A 194 10.94 -16.44 -5.24
N ILE A 195 11.92 -16.71 -6.11
CA ILE A 195 11.76 -17.62 -7.26
C ILE A 195 11.43 -19.03 -6.77
N SER A 196 12.12 -19.53 -5.73
CA SER A 196 11.80 -20.84 -5.15
C SER A 196 10.38 -20.87 -4.58
N VAL A 197 9.95 -19.80 -3.88
CA VAL A 197 8.58 -19.65 -3.36
C VAL A 197 7.57 -19.60 -4.51
N ALA A 198 7.82 -18.85 -5.57
CA ALA A 198 6.96 -18.80 -6.75
C ALA A 198 6.77 -20.20 -7.39
N LYS A 199 7.84 -20.98 -7.51
CA LYS A 199 7.78 -22.38 -7.99
C LYS A 199 6.97 -23.30 -7.06
N LYS A 200 6.99 -23.07 -5.74
CA LYS A 200 6.13 -23.80 -4.79
C LYS A 200 4.65 -23.41 -4.98
N ILE A 201 4.37 -22.12 -5.11
CA ILE A 201 3.02 -21.59 -5.36
C ILE A 201 2.47 -22.14 -6.70
N GLN A 202 3.31 -22.27 -7.73
CA GLN A 202 2.92 -22.79 -9.04
C GLN A 202 2.34 -24.22 -8.98
N LYS A 203 2.76 -25.02 -7.99
CA LYS A 203 2.29 -26.40 -7.79
C LYS A 203 0.94 -26.49 -7.05
N ILE A 204 0.43 -25.39 -6.53
CA ILE A 204 -0.85 -25.36 -5.82
C ILE A 204 -1.96 -25.40 -6.85
N ASP A 205 -2.95 -26.28 -6.64
CA ASP A 205 -4.12 -26.37 -7.50
C ASP A 205 -5.11 -25.25 -7.19
N SER A 206 -4.82 -24.06 -7.72
CA SER A 206 -5.65 -22.86 -7.65
C SER A 206 -5.33 -21.97 -8.85
N LYS A 207 -6.37 -21.36 -9.44
CA LYS A 207 -6.21 -20.41 -10.55
C LYS A 207 -5.41 -19.17 -10.11
N ALA A 208 -5.70 -18.64 -8.92
CA ALA A 208 -4.98 -17.51 -8.35
C ALA A 208 -3.49 -17.84 -8.16
N ALA A 209 -3.19 -19.01 -7.58
CA ALA A 209 -1.82 -19.44 -7.33
C ALA A 209 -1.01 -19.56 -8.64
N ARG A 210 -1.58 -20.21 -9.67
CA ARG A 210 -0.95 -20.33 -10.98
C ARG A 210 -0.66 -18.96 -11.61
N TRP A 211 -1.62 -18.03 -11.53
CA TRP A 211 -1.46 -16.67 -12.05
C TRP A 211 -0.36 -15.90 -11.29
N ILE A 212 -0.37 -15.93 -9.95
CA ILE A 212 0.65 -15.28 -9.10
C ILE A 212 2.04 -15.81 -9.44
N ALA A 213 2.16 -17.14 -9.51
CA ALA A 213 3.46 -17.77 -9.79
C ALA A 213 3.99 -17.40 -11.17
N ALA A 214 3.15 -17.47 -12.21
CA ALA A 214 3.55 -17.15 -13.58
C ALA A 214 4.02 -15.69 -13.71
N ASP A 215 3.25 -14.74 -13.13
CA ASP A 215 3.59 -13.31 -13.18
C ASP A 215 4.87 -13.01 -12.39
N ALA A 216 4.97 -13.55 -11.16
CA ALA A 216 6.16 -13.36 -10.34
C ALA A 216 7.42 -13.95 -10.97
N LEU A 217 7.36 -15.18 -11.52
CA LEU A 217 8.49 -15.80 -12.19
C LEU A 217 8.93 -14.97 -13.40
N ARG A 218 7.99 -14.54 -14.25
CA ARG A 218 8.29 -13.71 -15.43
C ARG A 218 9.07 -12.44 -15.04
N GLU A 219 8.63 -11.70 -14.02
CA GLU A 219 9.31 -10.48 -13.59
C GLU A 219 10.63 -10.78 -12.87
N LEU A 220 10.65 -11.68 -11.90
CA LEU A 220 11.82 -11.94 -11.07
C LEU A 220 13.00 -12.54 -11.84
N THR A 221 12.73 -13.24 -12.97
CA THR A 221 13.79 -13.81 -13.85
C THR A 221 14.10 -12.92 -15.05
N SER A 222 13.40 -11.78 -15.22
CA SER A 222 13.67 -10.87 -16.35
C SER A 222 15.08 -10.29 -16.28
N GLY A 223 15.68 -10.06 -17.47
CA GLY A 223 17.00 -9.44 -17.58
C GLY A 223 17.08 -8.12 -16.83
N GLU A 224 16.05 -7.29 -16.93
CA GLU A 224 15.96 -6.00 -16.23
C GLU A 224 16.13 -6.13 -14.71
N VAL A 225 15.37 -7.04 -14.08
CA VAL A 225 15.46 -7.29 -12.63
C VAL A 225 16.81 -7.87 -12.25
N GLN A 226 17.32 -8.85 -13.02
CA GLN A 226 18.61 -9.49 -12.75
C GLN A 226 19.77 -8.48 -12.82
N ASP A 227 19.79 -7.63 -13.85
CA ASP A 227 20.85 -6.64 -14.04
C ASP A 227 20.81 -5.54 -12.96
N ARG A 228 19.59 -5.11 -12.57
CA ARG A 228 19.42 -4.18 -11.46
C ARG A 228 19.95 -4.75 -10.15
N LEU A 229 19.65 -6.02 -9.85
CA LEU A 229 20.12 -6.69 -8.64
C LEU A 229 21.63 -6.88 -8.61
N LYS A 230 22.24 -7.26 -9.76
CA LYS A 230 23.71 -7.34 -9.90
C LYS A 230 24.38 -6.00 -9.67
N LYS A 231 23.85 -4.92 -10.30
CA LYS A 231 24.36 -3.54 -10.11
C LYS A 231 24.24 -3.09 -8.66
N LYS A 232 23.16 -3.48 -7.96
CA LYS A 232 22.99 -3.17 -6.54
C LYS A 232 23.99 -3.92 -5.67
N ALA A 233 24.24 -5.20 -5.95
CA ALA A 233 25.22 -6.00 -5.21
C ALA A 233 26.66 -5.55 -5.41
N ALA A 234 26.99 -4.96 -6.56
CA ALA A 234 28.33 -4.43 -6.85
C ALA A 234 28.63 -3.06 -6.16
N LYS A 235 27.59 -2.40 -5.60
CA LYS A 235 27.72 -1.08 -4.93
C LYS A 235 27.67 -1.17 -3.41
N GLY A 236 27.40 -2.30 -2.84
CA GLY A 236 27.32 -2.54 -1.39
C GLY A 236 28.25 -3.62 -0.94
#